data_63b600110899188aa30cf51ac6cdd881
#
_entry.id   63b600110899188aa30cf51ac6cdd881
#
_cell.length_a   1.000
_cell.length_b   1.000
_cell.length_c   1.000
_cell.angle_alpha   90.00
_cell.angle_beta   90.00
_cell.angle_gamma   90.00
#
_symmetry.space_group_name_H-M   'P 1'
#
loop_
_entity.id
_entity.type
_entity.pdbx_description
1 polymer ?
#
loop_
_entity_poly.entity_id
_entity_poly.type
_entity_poly.pdbx_seq_one_letter_code
_entity_poly.pdbx_strand_id
1 'polypeptide(L)'
;IYVTTMRAEDLLDNYHIAWWKRDEPNGYQRPLKESRIREIKHYLLKEVGTFPTSVLANVRGEVRVQTVKKLGENSELCEISIPEKSLWVIDGQHRVEGLRAAADEEKKFRDYPLIVSLFTLPDTYDEMQQFHIVNSRAKSVPTDLAQQHLFQMVSKIGLPEVMVREGEREAYGAYVIPIVNKLLKENGSPWKGKIQLADEPRKKPQHVIKQRPLADSIHFIIKERPALMKDLDKLTKLLKDYWNALADIFPTAFADPKNYTIQATTG
;
A
#
# COMPACT_ATOMS: atom_id res chain seq x y z
N ILE A 1 2.56 -12.43 24.87
CA ILE A 1 3.05 -11.61 23.74
C ILE A 1 4.07 -10.62 24.29
N TYR A 2 5.22 -10.50 23.61
CA TYR A 2 6.28 -9.55 23.94
C TYR A 2 6.50 -8.62 22.76
N VAL A 3 6.88 -7.38 23.03
CA VAL A 3 7.29 -6.43 21.98
C VAL A 3 8.75 -6.08 22.25
N THR A 4 9.58 -6.25 21.25
CA THR A 4 11.01 -5.98 21.35
C THR A 4 11.52 -5.26 20.10
N THR A 5 12.70 -4.66 20.23
CA THR A 5 13.53 -4.27 19.08
C THR A 5 14.72 -5.19 19.01
N MET A 6 15.04 -5.68 17.81
CA MET A 6 16.24 -6.46 17.56
C MET A 6 16.94 -5.96 16.29
N ARG A 7 18.23 -6.23 16.17
CA ARG A 7 18.95 -5.94 14.93
C ARG A 7 18.53 -6.92 13.84
N ALA A 8 18.59 -6.45 12.61
CA ALA A 8 18.24 -7.27 11.47
C ALA A 8 19.04 -8.59 11.44
N GLU A 9 20.33 -8.56 11.73
CA GLU A 9 21.17 -9.77 11.74
C GLU A 9 20.63 -10.82 12.71
N ASP A 10 20.21 -10.43 13.92
CA ASP A 10 19.71 -11.34 14.94
C ASP A 10 18.43 -12.06 14.45
N LEU A 11 17.55 -11.36 13.71
CA LEU A 11 16.38 -11.97 13.09
C LEU A 11 16.77 -12.81 11.88
N LEU A 12 17.60 -12.25 10.96
CA LEU A 12 17.93 -12.87 9.68
C LEU A 12 18.70 -14.18 9.82
N ASP A 13 19.45 -14.34 10.89
CA ASP A 13 20.22 -15.56 11.17
C ASP A 13 19.38 -16.62 11.90
N ASN A 14 18.20 -16.25 12.45
CA ASN A 14 17.41 -17.10 13.35
C ASN A 14 15.98 -17.40 12.89
N TYR A 15 15.49 -16.86 11.74
CA TYR A 15 14.09 -17.03 11.37
C TYR A 15 13.81 -18.18 10.43
N HIS A 16 12.57 -18.63 10.49
CA HIS A 16 11.94 -19.59 9.57
C HIS A 16 10.60 -19.04 9.07
N ILE A 17 10.15 -19.52 7.91
CA ILE A 17 8.84 -19.26 7.36
C ILE A 17 8.16 -20.59 7.03
N ALA A 18 6.93 -20.76 7.51
CA ALA A 18 6.15 -21.97 7.26
C ALA A 18 5.48 -21.90 5.86
N TRP A 19 6.26 -22.21 4.82
CA TRP A 19 5.76 -22.20 3.44
C TRP A 19 4.72 -23.28 3.19
N TRP A 20 3.59 -22.90 2.62
CA TRP A 20 2.62 -23.85 2.13
C TRP A 20 3.18 -24.59 0.91
N LYS A 21 3.24 -25.90 0.97
CA LYS A 21 3.57 -26.78 -0.12
C LYS A 21 2.50 -27.88 -0.21
N ARG A 22 2.20 -28.34 -1.44
CA ARG A 22 1.15 -29.33 -1.66
C ARG A 22 1.38 -30.62 -0.86
N ASP A 23 2.62 -31.03 -0.71
CA ASP A 23 3.02 -32.27 -0.07
C ASP A 23 3.43 -32.08 1.41
N GLU A 24 3.42 -30.83 1.92
CA GLU A 24 3.74 -30.49 3.30
C GLU A 24 2.58 -29.66 3.90
N PRO A 25 1.54 -30.31 4.46
CA PRO A 25 0.30 -29.63 4.88
C PRO A 25 0.47 -28.67 6.08
N ASN A 26 1.60 -28.70 6.76
CA ASN A 26 1.86 -27.88 7.96
C ASN A 26 2.30 -26.44 7.64
N GLY A 27 2.56 -26.12 6.37
CA GLY A 27 2.85 -24.77 5.93
C GLY A 27 1.56 -24.00 5.62
N TYR A 28 1.54 -22.71 5.93
CA TYR A 28 0.35 -21.86 5.73
C TYR A 28 0.63 -20.57 4.94
N GLN A 29 1.89 -20.25 4.68
CA GLN A 29 2.28 -19.03 3.98
C GLN A 29 2.50 -19.27 2.49
N ARG A 30 2.01 -18.34 1.67
CA ARG A 30 2.19 -18.40 0.21
C ARG A 30 3.65 -18.09 -0.16
N PRO A 31 4.14 -18.62 -1.30
CA PRO A 31 5.43 -18.24 -1.85
C PRO A 31 5.54 -16.72 -2.00
N LEU A 32 6.74 -16.21 -1.78
CA LEU A 32 7.05 -14.79 -1.90
C LEU A 32 6.86 -14.29 -3.34
N LYS A 33 6.46 -13.03 -3.44
CA LYS A 33 6.48 -12.30 -4.71
C LYS A 33 7.82 -11.58 -4.82
N GLU A 34 8.67 -11.99 -5.74
CA GLU A 34 9.98 -11.36 -5.97
C GLU A 34 9.89 -9.86 -6.28
N SER A 35 8.82 -9.41 -6.97
CA SER A 35 8.60 -7.99 -7.20
C SER A 35 8.51 -7.21 -5.90
N ARG A 36 7.79 -7.75 -4.90
CA ARG A 36 7.65 -7.12 -3.59
C ARG A 36 8.96 -7.08 -2.80
N ILE A 37 9.77 -8.12 -2.91
CA ILE A 37 11.11 -8.14 -2.28
C ILE A 37 11.97 -7.04 -2.88
N ARG A 38 11.97 -6.90 -4.22
CA ARG A 38 12.71 -5.84 -4.93
C ARG A 38 12.22 -4.44 -4.57
N GLU A 39 10.91 -4.24 -4.45
CA GLU A 39 10.32 -2.97 -4.03
C GLU A 39 10.78 -2.57 -2.63
N ILE A 40 10.74 -3.50 -1.67
CA ILE A 40 11.17 -3.27 -0.29
C ILE A 40 12.68 -3.01 -0.23
N LYS A 41 13.49 -3.80 -0.95
CA LYS A 41 14.93 -3.57 -1.06
C LYS A 41 15.21 -2.17 -1.59
N HIS A 42 14.55 -1.76 -2.68
CA HIS A 42 14.72 -0.44 -3.28
C HIS A 42 14.33 0.68 -2.30
N TYR A 43 13.21 0.52 -1.60
CA TYR A 43 12.76 1.43 -0.56
C TYR A 43 13.80 1.62 0.55
N LEU A 44 14.42 0.53 1.02
CA LEU A 44 15.47 0.59 2.03
C LEU A 44 16.76 1.26 1.53
N LEU A 45 17.19 0.93 0.30
CA LEU A 45 18.44 1.43 -0.27
C LEU A 45 18.38 2.89 -0.72
N LYS A 46 17.24 3.36 -1.21
CA LYS A 46 17.11 4.68 -1.84
C LYS A 46 16.42 5.72 -0.99
N GLU A 47 15.70 5.31 0.04
CA GLU A 47 15.00 6.21 0.94
C GLU A 47 15.48 5.97 2.38
N VAL A 48 15.18 6.90 3.28
CA VAL A 48 15.30 6.63 4.72
C VAL A 48 14.13 5.71 5.09
N GLY A 49 14.17 4.49 4.57
CA GLY A 49 13.10 3.52 4.70
C GLY A 49 12.99 3.03 6.13
N THR A 50 11.83 3.21 6.74
CA THR A 50 11.51 2.63 8.05
C THR A 50 10.30 1.72 7.91
N PHE A 51 10.31 0.59 8.60
CA PHE A 51 9.13 -0.26 8.66
C PHE A 51 8.17 0.26 9.71
N PRO A 52 6.98 0.74 9.32
CA PRO A 52 6.02 1.35 10.24
C PRO A 52 5.27 0.34 11.11
N THR A 53 5.43 -0.96 10.84
CA THR A 53 4.74 -2.04 11.54
C THR A 53 5.73 -3.11 11.97
N SER A 54 5.45 -3.77 13.11
CA SER A 54 6.27 -4.87 13.62
C SER A 54 6.23 -6.10 12.70
N VAL A 55 7.31 -6.87 12.70
CA VAL A 55 7.29 -8.27 12.24
C VAL A 55 6.60 -9.09 13.33
N LEU A 56 5.68 -9.95 12.97
CA LEU A 56 5.06 -10.91 13.89
C LEU A 56 5.79 -12.25 13.77
N ALA A 57 6.30 -12.73 14.88
CA ALA A 57 6.99 -14.02 14.92
C ALA A 57 6.54 -14.84 16.14
N ASN A 58 6.45 -16.16 15.98
CA ASN A 58 6.30 -17.09 17.09
C ASN A 58 7.65 -17.68 17.46
N VAL A 59 7.90 -17.86 18.74
CA VAL A 59 9.05 -18.60 19.24
C VAL A 59 8.61 -20.04 19.45
N ARG A 60 9.18 -20.98 18.69
CA ARG A 60 9.00 -22.41 18.92
C ARG A 60 10.11 -22.89 19.82
N GLY A 61 9.79 -23.23 21.05
CA GLY A 61 10.71 -23.68 22.08
C GLY A 61 10.53 -22.94 23.39
N GLU A 62 11.38 -23.22 24.35
CA GLU A 62 11.33 -22.62 25.67
C GLU A 62 11.79 -21.16 25.64
N VAL A 63 10.93 -20.26 26.10
CA VAL A 63 11.24 -18.83 26.26
C VAL A 63 11.53 -18.55 27.73
N ARG A 64 12.70 -18.01 28.03
CA ARG A 64 13.06 -17.58 29.37
C ARG A 64 12.90 -16.08 29.46
N VAL A 65 12.17 -15.62 30.46
CA VAL A 65 11.87 -14.21 30.69
C VAL A 65 12.36 -13.81 32.06
N GLN A 66 13.21 -12.82 32.13
CA GLN A 66 13.69 -12.24 33.38
C GLN A 66 13.28 -10.78 33.47
N THR A 67 12.49 -10.44 34.48
CA THR A 67 12.09 -9.05 34.73
C THR A 67 13.28 -8.24 35.17
N VAL A 68 13.61 -7.21 34.40
CA VAL A 68 14.68 -6.25 34.72
C VAL A 68 14.16 -5.11 35.56
N LYS A 69 12.97 -4.56 35.21
CA LYS A 69 12.35 -3.44 35.90
C LYS A 69 10.84 -3.43 35.74
N LYS A 70 10.12 -3.24 36.83
CA LYS A 70 8.68 -2.92 36.78
C LYS A 70 8.46 -1.47 36.40
N LEU A 71 7.61 -1.20 35.41
CA LEU A 71 7.28 0.13 34.90
C LEU A 71 5.90 0.60 35.40
N GLY A 72 5.06 -0.32 35.88
CA GLY A 72 3.72 -0.08 36.41
C GLY A 72 3.08 -1.38 36.90
N GLU A 73 1.79 -1.33 37.20
CA GLU A 73 1.06 -2.53 37.69
C GLU A 73 1.04 -3.69 36.68
N ASN A 74 0.92 -3.37 35.39
CA ASN A 74 0.81 -4.35 34.28
C ASN A 74 1.89 -4.15 33.20
N SER A 75 3.01 -3.51 33.54
CA SER A 75 4.08 -3.22 32.58
C SER A 75 5.43 -3.44 33.19
N GLU A 76 6.26 -4.18 32.49
CA GLU A 76 7.62 -4.48 32.91
C GLU A 76 8.59 -4.48 31.73
N LEU A 77 9.84 -4.14 32.01
CA LEU A 77 10.95 -4.35 31.10
C LEU A 77 11.56 -5.70 31.42
N CYS A 78 11.66 -6.56 30.40
CA CYS A 78 12.17 -7.91 30.54
C CYS A 78 13.37 -8.13 29.61
N GLU A 79 14.26 -8.99 30.04
CA GLU A 79 15.20 -9.68 29.17
C GLU A 79 14.56 -11.00 28.71
N ILE A 80 14.61 -11.26 27.40
CA ILE A 80 14.00 -12.44 26.80
C ILE A 80 15.11 -13.26 26.12
N SER A 81 15.28 -14.48 26.58
CA SER A 81 16.19 -15.46 25.94
C SER A 81 15.37 -16.49 25.18
N ILE A 82 15.71 -16.69 23.93
CA ILE A 82 15.05 -17.64 23.03
C ILE A 82 16.07 -18.60 22.45
N PRO A 83 15.70 -19.84 22.08
CA PRO A 83 16.60 -20.77 21.43
C PRO A 83 17.06 -20.26 20.04
N GLU A 84 18.22 -20.66 19.61
CA GLU A 84 18.66 -20.39 18.24
C GLU A 84 17.71 -21.02 17.23
N LYS A 85 17.51 -20.32 16.09
CA LYS A 85 16.66 -20.77 14.97
C LYS A 85 15.22 -21.13 15.39
N SER A 86 14.71 -20.46 16.42
CA SER A 86 13.37 -20.72 16.97
C SER A 86 12.31 -19.72 16.49
N LEU A 87 12.68 -18.69 15.75
CA LEU A 87 11.76 -17.65 15.29
C LEU A 87 11.01 -18.06 14.02
N TRP A 88 9.70 -18.18 14.11
CA TRP A 88 8.82 -18.48 12.97
C TRP A 88 8.00 -17.24 12.61
N VAL A 89 8.32 -16.61 11.48
CA VAL A 89 7.64 -15.40 11.03
C VAL A 89 6.21 -15.71 10.64
N ILE A 90 5.24 -15.07 11.31
CA ILE A 90 3.80 -15.18 11.03
C ILE A 90 3.39 -14.13 10.00
N ASP A 91 3.80 -12.86 10.19
CA ASP A 91 3.58 -11.77 9.24
C ASP A 91 4.84 -10.91 9.10
N GLY A 92 5.01 -10.33 7.90
CA GLY A 92 6.16 -9.52 7.56
C GLY A 92 7.23 -10.25 6.76
N GLN A 93 6.96 -11.45 6.23
CA GLN A 93 7.90 -12.25 5.47
C GLN A 93 8.54 -11.50 4.28
N HIS A 94 7.76 -10.67 3.55
CA HIS A 94 8.31 -9.85 2.46
C HIS A 94 9.27 -8.76 2.98
N ARG A 95 8.98 -8.20 4.16
CA ARG A 95 9.85 -7.21 4.82
C ARG A 95 11.16 -7.82 5.25
N VAL A 96 11.11 -9.01 5.84
CA VAL A 96 12.31 -9.77 6.27
C VAL A 96 13.17 -10.12 5.07
N GLU A 97 12.58 -10.64 3.99
CA GLU A 97 13.34 -11.00 2.78
C GLU A 97 13.83 -9.78 1.99
N GLY A 98 13.06 -8.71 1.95
CA GLY A 98 13.51 -7.43 1.36
C GLY A 98 14.68 -6.83 2.14
N LEU A 99 14.65 -6.92 3.47
CA LEU A 99 15.74 -6.48 4.33
C LEU A 99 16.98 -7.39 4.18
N ARG A 100 16.81 -8.72 4.05
CA ARG A 100 17.88 -9.65 3.72
C ARG A 100 18.56 -9.21 2.41
N ALA A 101 17.77 -9.00 1.36
CA ALA A 101 18.28 -8.58 0.06
C ALA A 101 19.00 -7.22 0.09
N ALA A 102 18.59 -6.30 0.98
CA ALA A 102 19.27 -5.03 1.20
C ALA A 102 20.57 -5.22 1.99
N ALA A 103 20.57 -6.09 3.01
CA ALA A 103 21.75 -6.40 3.83
C ALA A 103 22.84 -7.15 3.04
N ASP A 104 22.46 -7.95 2.05
CA ASP A 104 23.37 -8.61 1.12
C ASP A 104 24.08 -7.60 0.19
N GLU A 105 23.41 -6.49 -0.14
CA GLU A 105 23.99 -5.41 -0.96
C GLU A 105 24.78 -4.40 -0.11
N GLU A 106 24.22 -3.98 1.02
CA GLU A 106 24.88 -3.03 1.93
C GLU A 106 24.84 -3.55 3.37
N LYS A 107 26.01 -3.91 3.91
CA LYS A 107 26.16 -4.50 5.24
C LYS A 107 25.57 -3.66 6.39
N LYS A 108 25.44 -2.34 6.23
CA LYS A 108 24.82 -1.46 7.22
C LYS A 108 23.41 -1.90 7.62
N PHE A 109 22.68 -2.56 6.70
CA PHE A 109 21.33 -3.06 6.98
C PHE A 109 21.29 -4.28 7.90
N ARG A 110 22.42 -4.89 8.22
CA ARG A 110 22.49 -5.92 9.27
C ARG A 110 22.21 -5.34 10.66
N ASP A 111 22.57 -4.08 10.88
CA ASP A 111 22.29 -3.36 12.14
C ASP A 111 20.92 -2.64 12.14
N TYR A 112 20.13 -2.82 11.08
CA TYR A 112 18.83 -2.16 10.97
C TYR A 112 17.89 -2.58 12.11
N PRO A 113 17.32 -1.60 12.89
CA PRO A 113 16.45 -1.93 14.00
C PRO A 113 15.07 -2.36 13.53
N LEU A 114 14.63 -3.54 13.96
CA LEU A 114 13.30 -4.09 13.71
C LEU A 114 12.45 -4.09 14.96
N ILE A 115 11.23 -3.65 14.87
CA ILE A 115 10.21 -3.91 15.90
C ILE A 115 9.65 -5.30 15.64
N VAL A 116 9.70 -6.17 16.64
CA VAL A 116 9.21 -7.55 16.54
C VAL A 116 8.20 -7.80 17.66
N SER A 117 7.03 -8.28 17.28
CA SER A 117 6.04 -8.79 18.22
C SER A 117 6.21 -10.30 18.31
N LEU A 118 6.69 -10.77 19.47
CA LEU A 118 6.97 -12.19 19.73
C LEU A 118 5.76 -12.85 20.39
N PHE A 119 5.33 -13.94 19.82
CA PHE A 119 4.34 -14.85 20.38
C PHE A 119 5.01 -16.09 20.96
N THR A 120 4.34 -16.70 21.92
CA THR A 120 4.68 -18.02 22.46
C THR A 120 3.46 -18.90 22.29
N LEU A 121 3.14 -19.22 21.04
CA LEU A 121 1.97 -20.03 20.69
C LEU A 121 2.33 -21.52 20.80
N PRO A 122 1.43 -22.35 21.29
CA PRO A 122 1.71 -23.74 21.57
C PRO A 122 1.95 -24.57 20.31
N ASP A 123 1.30 -24.24 19.20
CA ASP A 123 1.40 -25.03 17.98
C ASP A 123 1.27 -24.22 16.69
N THR A 124 1.45 -24.89 15.56
CA THR A 124 1.36 -24.31 14.22
C THR A 124 -0.06 -23.90 13.83
N TYR A 125 -1.09 -24.51 14.42
CA TYR A 125 -2.48 -24.13 14.17
C TYR A 125 -2.77 -22.72 14.70
N ASP A 126 -2.27 -22.42 15.88
CA ASP A 126 -2.41 -21.09 16.48
C ASP A 126 -1.64 -20.03 15.67
N GLU A 127 -0.45 -20.36 15.14
CA GLU A 127 0.28 -19.48 14.20
C GLU A 127 -0.56 -19.23 12.94
N MET A 128 -1.17 -20.27 12.37
CA MET A 128 -2.04 -20.17 11.20
C MET A 128 -3.25 -19.30 11.47
N GLN A 129 -3.85 -19.39 12.65
CA GLN A 129 -4.95 -18.52 13.05
C GLN A 129 -4.52 -17.04 13.11
N GLN A 130 -3.36 -16.73 13.72
CA GLN A 130 -2.86 -15.35 13.75
C GLN A 130 -2.58 -14.84 12.35
N PHE A 131 -1.94 -15.64 11.50
CA PHE A 131 -1.71 -15.31 10.10
C PHE A 131 -3.04 -15.00 9.36
N HIS A 132 -4.07 -15.84 9.58
CA HIS A 132 -5.39 -15.64 8.97
C HIS A 132 -6.04 -14.33 9.47
N ILE A 133 -6.02 -14.08 10.77
CA ILE A 133 -6.60 -12.86 11.37
C ILE A 133 -5.97 -11.60 10.77
N VAL A 134 -4.64 -11.54 10.73
CA VAL A 134 -3.92 -10.38 10.20
C VAL A 134 -4.23 -10.17 8.71
N ASN A 135 -4.20 -11.23 7.91
CA ASN A 135 -4.35 -11.13 6.46
C ASN A 135 -5.81 -11.01 5.98
N SER A 136 -6.76 -11.64 6.68
CA SER A 136 -8.18 -11.63 6.27
C SER A 136 -8.92 -10.38 6.72
N ARG A 137 -8.50 -9.76 7.83
CA ARG A 137 -9.14 -8.56 8.38
C ARG A 137 -8.46 -7.26 7.98
N ALA A 138 -7.25 -7.31 7.43
CA ALA A 138 -6.58 -6.15 6.87
C ALA A 138 -7.33 -5.68 5.62
N LYS A 139 -8.11 -4.62 5.75
CA LYS A 139 -8.70 -3.93 4.59
C LYS A 139 -7.61 -3.07 3.96
N SER A 140 -7.36 -3.26 2.67
CA SER A 140 -6.54 -2.31 1.91
C SER A 140 -7.21 -0.93 1.92
N VAL A 141 -6.40 0.11 2.01
CA VAL A 141 -6.89 1.48 1.80
C VAL A 141 -7.50 1.55 0.40
N PRO A 142 -8.73 2.08 0.25
CA PRO A 142 -9.32 2.25 -1.06
C PRO A 142 -8.37 3.02 -1.99
N THR A 143 -8.23 2.56 -3.22
CA THR A 143 -7.29 3.14 -4.20
C THR A 143 -7.48 4.65 -4.38
N ASP A 144 -8.74 5.10 -4.38
CA ASP A 144 -9.06 6.52 -4.51
C ASP A 144 -8.61 7.34 -3.29
N LEU A 145 -8.69 6.77 -2.07
CA LEU A 145 -8.20 7.44 -0.87
C LEU A 145 -6.65 7.50 -0.86
N ALA A 146 -5.99 6.45 -1.31
CA ALA A 146 -4.54 6.46 -1.50
C ALA A 146 -4.11 7.57 -2.48
N GLN A 147 -4.87 7.78 -3.56
CA GLN A 147 -4.64 8.90 -4.49
C GLN A 147 -4.77 10.27 -3.83
N GLN A 148 -5.75 10.46 -2.93
CA GLN A 148 -5.90 11.72 -2.18
C GLN A 148 -4.69 11.97 -1.27
N HIS A 149 -4.16 10.94 -0.62
CA HIS A 149 -2.94 11.05 0.18
C HIS A 149 -1.74 11.43 -0.68
N LEU A 150 -1.57 10.78 -1.84
CA LEU A 150 -0.50 11.11 -2.79
C LEU A 150 -0.64 12.54 -3.32
N PHE A 151 -1.86 13.01 -3.57
CA PHE A 151 -2.09 14.42 -3.95
C PHE A 151 -1.61 15.39 -2.87
N GLN A 152 -1.86 15.08 -1.58
CA GLN A 152 -1.33 15.88 -0.48
C GLN A 152 0.21 15.85 -0.45
N MET A 153 0.83 14.70 -0.73
CA MET A 153 2.28 14.58 -0.87
C MET A 153 2.79 15.42 -2.04
N VAL A 154 2.17 15.32 -3.24
CA VAL A 154 2.54 16.16 -4.40
C VAL A 154 2.47 17.64 -4.06
N SER A 155 1.43 18.06 -3.33
CA SER A 155 1.27 19.44 -2.89
C SER A 155 2.34 19.90 -1.90
N LYS A 156 2.88 18.98 -1.09
CA LYS A 156 3.86 19.26 -0.02
C LYS A 156 5.31 19.19 -0.48
N ILE A 157 5.67 18.16 -1.24
CA ILE A 157 7.07 17.86 -1.63
C ILE A 157 7.32 17.95 -3.13
N GLY A 158 6.28 18.18 -3.93
CA GLY A 158 6.35 18.32 -5.39
C GLY A 158 6.22 17.00 -6.15
N LEU A 159 5.80 17.12 -7.41
CA LEU A 159 5.58 15.97 -8.30
C LEU A 159 6.85 15.14 -8.56
N PRO A 160 8.04 15.75 -8.85
CA PRO A 160 9.24 14.97 -9.11
C PRO A 160 9.65 14.06 -7.96
N GLU A 161 9.53 14.54 -6.72
CA GLU A 161 9.89 13.76 -5.54
C GLU A 161 8.91 12.60 -5.33
N VAL A 162 7.61 12.83 -5.54
CA VAL A 162 6.61 11.76 -5.45
C VAL A 162 6.79 10.74 -6.58
N MET A 163 7.20 11.16 -7.78
CA MET A 163 7.52 10.23 -8.88
C MET A 163 8.67 9.29 -8.54
N VAL A 164 9.70 9.78 -7.84
CA VAL A 164 10.84 8.96 -7.40
C VAL A 164 10.40 7.92 -6.38
N ARG A 165 9.52 8.31 -5.44
CA ARG A 165 9.07 7.46 -4.31
C ARG A 165 8.02 6.43 -4.71
N GLU A 166 6.99 6.87 -5.39
CA GLU A 166 5.76 6.09 -5.62
C GLU A 166 5.59 5.63 -7.08
N GLY A 167 6.47 6.10 -7.95
CA GLY A 167 6.41 5.83 -9.37
C GLY A 167 5.57 6.83 -10.17
N GLU A 168 5.84 6.88 -11.46
CA GLU A 168 5.29 7.86 -12.40
C GLU A 168 3.74 7.83 -12.44
N ARG A 169 3.17 6.64 -12.58
CA ARG A 169 1.73 6.45 -12.70
C ARG A 169 0.96 6.96 -11.48
N GLU A 170 1.46 6.65 -10.28
CA GLU A 170 0.81 7.05 -9.03
C GLU A 170 0.91 8.56 -8.81
N ALA A 171 2.08 9.12 -9.07
CA ALA A 171 2.33 10.56 -8.92
C ALA A 171 1.47 11.40 -9.88
N TYR A 172 1.41 11.04 -11.16
CA TYR A 172 0.55 11.74 -12.12
C TYR A 172 -0.93 11.54 -11.82
N GLY A 173 -1.33 10.32 -11.44
CA GLY A 173 -2.70 10.04 -11.03
C GLY A 173 -3.15 10.95 -9.89
N ALA A 174 -2.27 11.20 -8.92
CA ALA A 174 -2.52 12.14 -7.84
C ALA A 174 -2.50 13.61 -8.32
N TYR A 175 -1.56 13.97 -9.18
CA TYR A 175 -1.42 15.33 -9.70
C TYR A 175 -2.66 15.85 -10.43
N VAL A 176 -3.43 14.96 -11.08
CA VAL A 176 -4.65 15.34 -11.82
C VAL A 176 -5.92 15.42 -10.97
N ILE A 177 -5.84 15.13 -9.66
CA ILE A 177 -7.01 15.21 -8.76
C ILE A 177 -7.74 16.57 -8.81
N PRO A 178 -7.06 17.74 -8.85
CA PRO A 178 -7.74 19.02 -9.01
C PRO A 178 -8.61 19.09 -10.28
N ILE A 179 -8.16 18.50 -11.39
CA ILE A 179 -8.92 18.45 -12.65
C ILE A 179 -10.20 17.63 -12.45
N VAL A 180 -10.08 16.44 -11.85
CA VAL A 180 -11.22 15.57 -11.56
C VAL A 180 -12.24 16.29 -10.67
N ASN A 181 -11.75 16.99 -9.63
CA ASN A 181 -12.60 17.76 -8.73
C ASN A 181 -13.32 18.93 -9.42
N LYS A 182 -12.66 19.60 -10.36
CA LYS A 182 -13.29 20.66 -11.18
C LYS A 182 -14.36 20.07 -12.10
N LEU A 183 -14.05 18.99 -12.82
CA LEU A 183 -15.02 18.31 -13.70
C LEU A 183 -16.27 17.84 -12.95
N LEU A 184 -16.10 17.38 -11.70
CA LEU A 184 -17.21 16.96 -10.84
C LEU A 184 -18.12 18.12 -10.43
N LYS A 185 -17.56 19.33 -10.21
CA LYS A 185 -18.26 20.46 -9.57
C LYS A 185 -18.74 21.53 -10.56
N GLU A 186 -18.03 21.75 -11.65
CA GLU A 186 -18.27 22.85 -12.57
C GLU A 186 -19.59 22.70 -13.34
N ASN A 187 -20.30 23.83 -13.47
CA ASN A 187 -21.45 23.90 -14.35
C ASN A 187 -21.03 23.70 -15.82
N GLY A 188 -21.86 23.02 -16.59
CA GLY A 188 -21.56 22.68 -17.99
C GLY A 188 -20.52 21.59 -18.17
N SER A 189 -20.12 20.90 -17.11
CA SER A 189 -19.35 19.65 -17.22
C SER A 189 -20.32 18.47 -17.35
N PRO A 190 -20.15 17.56 -18.33
CA PRO A 190 -20.96 16.35 -18.42
C PRO A 190 -20.70 15.36 -17.27
N TRP A 191 -19.61 15.57 -16.52
CA TRP A 191 -19.24 14.79 -15.33
C TRP A 191 -19.78 15.36 -14.02
N LYS A 192 -20.50 16.49 -14.05
CA LYS A 192 -21.03 17.10 -12.83
C LYS A 192 -21.89 16.13 -12.03
N GLY A 193 -21.46 15.85 -10.80
CA GLY A 193 -22.12 14.91 -9.88
C GLY A 193 -22.08 13.44 -10.28
N LYS A 194 -21.33 13.08 -11.35
CA LYS A 194 -21.31 11.71 -11.89
C LYS A 194 -20.06 10.89 -11.51
N ILE A 195 -19.09 11.50 -10.84
CA ILE A 195 -17.85 10.85 -10.39
C ILE A 195 -18.00 10.44 -8.93
N GLN A 196 -17.75 9.18 -8.61
CA GLN A 196 -17.66 8.71 -7.23
C GLN A 196 -16.29 9.06 -6.66
N LEU A 197 -16.25 9.86 -5.59
CA LEU A 197 -15.01 10.22 -4.89
C LEU A 197 -14.60 9.16 -3.86
N ALA A 198 -13.36 9.30 -3.36
CA ALA A 198 -12.74 8.38 -2.41
C ALA A 198 -13.45 8.32 -1.05
N ASP A 199 -14.05 9.42 -0.61
CA ASP A 199 -14.78 9.54 0.65
C ASP A 199 -16.22 9.04 0.56
N GLU A 200 -16.69 8.67 -0.63
CA GLU A 200 -18.03 8.15 -0.85
C GLU A 200 -18.06 6.61 -0.84
N PRO A 201 -18.41 5.98 0.30
CA PRO A 201 -18.31 4.53 0.46
C PRO A 201 -19.31 3.73 -0.38
N ARG A 202 -20.40 4.38 -0.81
CA ARG A 202 -21.43 3.75 -1.64
C ARG A 202 -21.61 4.50 -2.96
N LYS A 203 -21.69 3.72 -4.04
CA LYS A 203 -22.04 4.27 -5.37
C LYS A 203 -23.47 4.78 -5.34
N LYS A 204 -23.66 6.06 -5.67
CA LYS A 204 -25.00 6.65 -5.88
C LYS A 204 -25.51 6.33 -7.29
N PRO A 205 -26.83 6.35 -7.53
CA PRO A 205 -27.38 6.02 -8.85
C PRO A 205 -26.81 6.86 -10.00
N GLN A 206 -26.50 8.13 -9.75
CA GLN A 206 -25.91 9.05 -10.74
C GLN A 206 -24.42 8.84 -11.00
N HIS A 207 -23.71 8.09 -10.15
CA HIS A 207 -22.27 7.86 -10.33
C HIS A 207 -22.04 6.87 -11.46
N VAL A 208 -21.33 7.27 -12.49
CA VAL A 208 -20.99 6.44 -13.65
C VAL A 208 -19.54 5.92 -13.60
N ILE A 209 -18.63 6.69 -13.03
CA ILE A 209 -17.20 6.34 -12.93
C ILE A 209 -16.66 6.64 -11.54
N LYS A 210 -15.61 5.91 -11.14
CA LYS A 210 -14.81 6.24 -9.96
C LYS A 210 -13.72 7.25 -10.31
N GLN A 211 -13.25 7.97 -9.29
CA GLN A 211 -12.18 8.95 -9.41
C GLN A 211 -10.93 8.38 -10.07
N ARG A 212 -10.46 7.20 -9.65
CA ARG A 212 -9.20 6.60 -10.12
C ARG A 212 -9.17 6.31 -11.62
N PRO A 213 -10.12 5.61 -12.24
CA PRO A 213 -10.12 5.38 -13.69
C PRO A 213 -10.11 6.67 -14.50
N LEU A 214 -10.83 7.71 -14.04
CA LEU A 214 -10.82 9.01 -14.72
C LEU A 214 -9.47 9.70 -14.61
N ALA A 215 -8.84 9.65 -13.44
CA ALA A 215 -7.49 10.19 -13.23
C ALA A 215 -6.45 9.45 -14.09
N ASP A 216 -6.54 8.12 -14.19
CA ASP A 216 -5.65 7.32 -15.05
C ASP A 216 -5.79 7.68 -16.54
N SER A 217 -7.02 7.96 -17.02
CA SER A 217 -7.26 8.42 -18.40
C SER A 217 -6.61 9.80 -18.67
N ILE A 218 -6.74 10.72 -17.71
CA ILE A 218 -6.11 12.06 -17.81
C ILE A 218 -4.58 11.95 -17.74
N HIS A 219 -4.06 11.07 -16.87
CA HIS A 219 -2.62 10.80 -16.79
C HIS A 219 -2.06 10.36 -18.15
N PHE A 220 -2.72 9.47 -18.87
CA PHE A 220 -2.29 9.03 -20.19
C PHE A 220 -2.14 10.22 -21.16
N ILE A 221 -3.09 11.15 -21.16
CA ILE A 221 -3.04 12.36 -22.00
C ILE A 221 -1.84 13.25 -21.64
N ILE A 222 -1.59 13.44 -20.34
CA ILE A 222 -0.46 14.26 -19.85
C ILE A 222 0.87 13.61 -20.20
N LYS A 223 0.98 12.30 -20.09
CA LYS A 223 2.20 11.56 -20.43
C LYS A 223 2.57 11.76 -21.90
N GLU A 224 1.60 11.69 -22.81
CA GLU A 224 1.80 11.92 -24.24
C GLU A 224 2.02 13.40 -24.58
N ARG A 225 1.55 14.31 -23.75
CA ARG A 225 1.61 15.75 -23.96
C ARG A 225 2.01 16.50 -22.68
N PRO A 226 3.28 16.39 -22.22
CA PRO A 226 3.73 16.98 -20.95
C PRO A 226 3.57 18.51 -20.88
N ALA A 227 3.55 19.18 -22.02
CA ALA A 227 3.34 20.63 -22.08
C ALA A 227 1.98 21.07 -21.48
N LEU A 228 0.96 20.19 -21.46
CA LEU A 228 -0.35 20.46 -20.88
C LEU A 228 -0.30 20.55 -19.35
N MET A 229 0.74 20.03 -18.70
CA MET A 229 0.92 20.12 -17.25
C MET A 229 1.15 21.56 -16.76
N LYS A 230 1.66 22.44 -17.62
CA LYS A 230 2.00 23.83 -17.24
C LYS A 230 0.78 24.66 -16.87
N ASP A 231 -0.41 24.25 -17.34
CA ASP A 231 -1.67 24.98 -17.11
C ASP A 231 -2.82 23.97 -16.95
N LEU A 232 -3.08 23.57 -15.70
CA LEU A 232 -4.15 22.63 -15.36
C LEU A 232 -5.54 23.22 -15.65
N ASP A 233 -5.71 24.54 -15.63
CA ASP A 233 -6.98 25.17 -15.94
C ASP A 233 -7.30 25.07 -17.42
N LYS A 234 -6.30 25.30 -18.27
CA LYS A 234 -6.41 25.10 -19.72
C LYS A 234 -6.69 23.64 -20.07
N LEU A 235 -5.99 22.71 -19.39
CA LEU A 235 -6.23 21.27 -19.57
C LEU A 235 -7.65 20.90 -19.13
N THR A 236 -8.11 21.41 -17.99
CA THR A 236 -9.48 21.15 -17.49
C THR A 236 -10.53 21.65 -18.51
N LYS A 237 -10.32 22.84 -19.05
CA LYS A 237 -11.20 23.40 -20.08
C LYS A 237 -11.22 22.53 -21.33
N LEU A 238 -10.04 22.14 -21.83
CA LEU A 238 -9.90 21.28 -23.01
C LEU A 238 -10.66 19.96 -22.82
N LEU A 239 -10.48 19.31 -21.67
CA LEU A 239 -11.15 18.05 -21.35
C LEU A 239 -12.67 18.24 -21.25
N LYS A 240 -13.12 19.32 -20.64
CA LYS A 240 -14.54 19.66 -20.55
C LYS A 240 -15.15 19.87 -21.95
N ASP A 241 -14.49 20.64 -22.82
CA ASP A 241 -14.94 20.89 -24.18
C ASP A 241 -14.98 19.59 -24.99
N TYR A 242 -13.96 18.73 -24.87
CA TYR A 242 -13.91 17.42 -25.52
C TYR A 242 -15.09 16.52 -25.11
N TRP A 243 -15.38 16.40 -23.81
CA TRP A 243 -16.49 15.55 -23.35
C TRP A 243 -17.86 16.17 -23.63
N ASN A 244 -17.97 17.50 -23.69
CA ASN A 244 -19.21 18.15 -24.14
C ASN A 244 -19.46 17.82 -25.62
N ALA A 245 -18.45 17.92 -26.47
CA ALA A 245 -18.59 17.54 -27.88
C ALA A 245 -19.01 16.06 -28.04
N LEU A 246 -18.45 15.16 -27.21
CA LEU A 246 -18.91 13.77 -27.18
C LEU A 246 -20.36 13.62 -26.70
N ALA A 247 -20.77 14.40 -25.73
CA ALA A 247 -22.13 14.38 -25.21
C ALA A 247 -23.15 14.91 -26.25
N ASP A 248 -22.74 15.88 -27.08
CA ASP A 248 -23.55 16.35 -28.20
C ASP A 248 -23.72 15.31 -29.30
N ILE A 249 -22.66 14.53 -29.57
CA ILE A 249 -22.71 13.45 -30.58
C ILE A 249 -23.48 12.21 -30.06
N PHE A 250 -23.33 11.89 -28.77
CA PHE A 250 -23.91 10.71 -28.12
C PHE A 250 -24.75 11.07 -26.89
N PRO A 251 -25.85 11.85 -27.05
CA PRO A 251 -26.60 12.38 -25.91
C PRO A 251 -27.18 11.28 -24.99
N THR A 252 -27.62 10.17 -25.56
CA THR A 252 -28.17 9.04 -24.80
C THR A 252 -27.12 8.38 -23.91
N ALA A 253 -25.85 8.38 -24.33
CA ALA A 253 -24.74 7.82 -23.56
C ALA A 253 -24.47 8.61 -22.27
N PHE A 254 -24.67 9.92 -22.30
CA PHE A 254 -24.46 10.81 -21.17
C PHE A 254 -25.72 11.06 -20.32
N ALA A 255 -26.91 10.74 -20.85
CA ALA A 255 -28.18 10.89 -20.14
C ALA A 255 -28.44 9.73 -19.16
N ASP A 256 -28.08 8.50 -19.53
CA ASP A 256 -28.31 7.29 -18.71
C ASP A 256 -27.00 6.79 -18.07
N PRO A 257 -26.89 6.84 -16.73
CA PRO A 257 -25.72 6.31 -16.01
C PRO A 257 -25.46 4.81 -16.21
N LYS A 258 -26.44 4.07 -16.70
CA LYS A 258 -26.31 2.62 -16.97
C LYS A 258 -25.81 2.34 -18.38
N ASN A 259 -25.68 3.36 -19.23
CA ASN A 259 -25.27 3.18 -20.60
C ASN A 259 -23.77 2.84 -20.72
N TYR A 260 -23.46 1.73 -21.39
CA TYR A 260 -22.11 1.23 -21.59
C TYR A 260 -21.20 2.18 -22.39
N THR A 261 -21.78 3.02 -23.22
CA THR A 261 -21.00 3.92 -24.08
C THR A 261 -20.21 4.95 -23.27
N ILE A 262 -20.74 5.45 -22.16
CA ILE A 262 -20.02 6.34 -21.25
C ILE A 262 -18.82 5.60 -20.63
N GLN A 263 -18.99 4.36 -20.22
CA GLN A 263 -17.92 3.56 -19.63
C GLN A 263 -16.80 3.25 -20.63
N ALA A 264 -17.13 3.06 -21.89
CA ALA A 264 -16.19 2.79 -22.96
C ALA A 264 -15.37 4.03 -23.37
N THR A 265 -15.91 5.25 -23.21
CA THR A 265 -15.21 6.50 -23.56
C THR A 265 -14.26 7.00 -22.47
N THR A 266 -14.27 6.39 -21.31
CA THR A 266 -13.41 6.73 -20.15
C THR A 266 -12.37 5.69 -19.81
N GLY A 267 -12.37 4.56 -20.52
CA GLY A 267 -11.45 3.44 -20.35
C GLY A 267 -10.26 3.46 -21.29
#